data_1c445b990ba89a577a0588acd2955ba0
#
_entry.id   1c445b990ba89a577a0588acd2955ba0
#
_cell.length_a   1.000
_cell.length_b   1.000
_cell.length_c   1.000
_cell.angle_alpha   90.00
_cell.angle_beta   90.00
_cell.angle_gamma   90.00
#
_symmetry.space_group_name_H-M   'P 1'
#
loop_
_entity.id
_entity.type
_entity.pdbx_description
1 polymer ?
#
loop_
_entity_poly.entity_id
_entity_poly.type
_entity_poly.pdbx_seq_one_letter_code
_entity_poly.pdbx_strand_id
1 'polypeptide(L)'
;MLTVDDIGAISVFSSLAPAELERVARTSADIQLNPGEFAVHEGGERALFAVLTGKIEVIKTYDGVERRLGWRNPGAIFGEVPIVLGTPFPGGYRAVEPSRVMRIDVQEYYAIAAASRDFSEKVGALARERLGGLQSLAAEPSKPRVTLVGPRWDAACGDLRRFLARNQISFNWLAPDAPELAALWPAPRPPDGDGPVLLLADGQV
;
A
#
# COMPACT_ATOMS: atom_id res chain seq x y z
N MET A 1 20.15 21.61 2.66
CA MET A 1 19.56 22.16 3.90
C MET A 1 18.18 22.68 3.55
N LEU A 2 17.17 22.35 4.36
CA LEU A 2 15.78 22.80 4.18
C LEU A 2 15.68 24.33 4.37
N THR A 3 14.89 24.97 3.50
CA THR A 3 14.59 26.40 3.58
C THR A 3 13.11 26.61 3.91
N VAL A 4 12.78 27.79 4.41
CA VAL A 4 11.39 28.20 4.66
C VAL A 4 10.57 28.16 3.37
N ASP A 5 11.18 28.54 2.24
CA ASP A 5 10.54 28.54 0.93
C ASP A 5 10.23 27.10 0.46
N ASP A 6 11.17 26.15 0.67
CA ASP A 6 10.94 24.74 0.36
C ASP A 6 9.68 24.21 1.06
N ILE A 7 9.49 24.58 2.32
CA ILE A 7 8.38 24.10 3.17
C ILE A 7 7.10 24.86 2.85
N GLY A 8 7.17 26.17 2.72
CA GLY A 8 6.03 27.04 2.42
C GLY A 8 5.38 26.77 1.06
N ALA A 9 6.15 26.22 0.11
CA ALA A 9 5.63 25.79 -1.19
C ALA A 9 4.71 24.55 -1.12
N ILE A 10 4.76 23.80 -0.02
CA ILE A 10 3.91 22.62 0.18
C ILE A 10 2.58 23.06 0.79
N SER A 11 1.47 22.77 0.11
CA SER A 11 0.14 23.30 0.43
C SER A 11 -0.32 23.09 1.87
N VAL A 12 0.03 21.98 2.51
CA VAL A 12 -0.36 21.70 3.91
C VAL A 12 0.34 22.61 4.91
N PHE A 13 1.52 23.17 4.58
CA PHE A 13 2.28 24.06 5.44
C PHE A 13 2.05 25.54 5.12
N SER A 14 1.34 25.88 4.05
CA SER A 14 1.17 27.26 3.57
C SER A 14 0.50 28.22 4.56
N SER A 15 -0.19 27.68 5.56
CA SER A 15 -0.87 28.47 6.61
C SER A 15 -0.04 28.64 7.89
N LEU A 16 1.16 28.04 7.94
CA LEU A 16 2.02 28.18 9.11
C LEU A 16 2.62 29.59 9.19
N ALA A 17 2.74 30.12 10.40
CA ALA A 17 3.44 31.38 10.62
C ALA A 17 4.95 31.24 10.29
N PRO A 18 5.63 32.33 9.88
CA PRO A 18 7.06 32.28 9.52
C PRO A 18 7.94 31.62 10.58
N ALA A 19 7.72 31.94 11.86
CA ALA A 19 8.46 31.33 12.96
C ALA A 19 8.27 29.81 13.08
N GLU A 20 7.09 29.29 12.71
CA GLU A 20 6.80 27.86 12.68
C GLU A 20 7.49 27.18 11.48
N LEU A 21 7.48 27.83 10.31
CA LEU A 21 8.20 27.35 9.13
C LEU A 21 9.71 27.28 9.40
N GLU A 22 10.29 28.29 10.04
CA GLU A 22 11.69 28.30 10.47
C GLU A 22 11.99 27.15 11.46
N ARG A 23 11.09 26.88 12.39
CA ARG A 23 11.22 25.78 13.34
C ARG A 23 11.21 24.44 12.59
N VAL A 24 10.23 24.22 11.70
CA VAL A 24 10.13 23.00 10.89
C VAL A 24 11.38 22.82 10.02
N ALA A 25 11.89 23.88 9.39
CA ALA A 25 13.12 23.83 8.60
C ALA A 25 14.34 23.37 9.41
N ARG A 26 14.39 23.77 10.67
CA ARG A 26 15.51 23.47 11.58
C ARG A 26 15.42 22.06 12.20
N THR A 27 14.21 21.57 12.48
CA THR A 27 13.98 20.31 13.21
C THR A 27 13.76 19.12 12.30
N SER A 28 13.44 19.34 11.02
CA SER A 28 13.17 18.28 10.05
C SER A 28 14.44 17.78 9.38
N ALA A 29 14.46 16.51 9.01
CA ALA A 29 15.56 15.94 8.24
C ALA A 29 15.36 16.19 6.73
N ASP A 30 16.46 16.57 6.07
CA ASP A 30 16.58 16.77 4.62
C ASP A 30 17.26 15.53 4.02
N ILE A 31 16.51 14.71 3.32
CA ILE A 31 16.95 13.40 2.85
C ILE A 31 17.01 13.41 1.32
N GLN A 32 18.17 13.03 0.79
CA GLN A 32 18.37 12.78 -0.64
C GLN A 32 18.33 11.29 -0.88
N LEU A 33 17.60 10.88 -1.91
CA LEU A 33 17.40 9.49 -2.28
C LEU A 33 17.80 9.28 -3.74
N ASN A 34 18.62 8.26 -3.98
CA ASN A 34 18.87 7.75 -5.32
C ASN A 34 17.72 6.85 -5.80
N PRO A 35 17.58 6.63 -7.12
CA PRO A 35 16.60 5.68 -7.62
C PRO A 35 16.75 4.29 -6.96
N GLY A 36 15.66 3.72 -6.48
CA GLY A 36 15.61 2.45 -5.76
C GLY A 36 15.74 2.57 -4.24
N GLU A 37 16.19 3.70 -3.70
CA GLU A 37 16.28 3.90 -2.25
C GLU A 37 14.90 4.22 -1.64
N PHE A 38 14.71 3.76 -0.41
CA PHE A 38 13.47 3.94 0.33
C PHE A 38 13.54 5.15 1.26
N ALA A 39 12.53 6.00 1.21
CA ALA A 39 12.27 6.98 2.25
C ALA A 39 11.82 6.29 3.55
N VAL A 40 11.00 5.25 3.41
CA VAL A 40 10.56 4.38 4.50
C VAL A 40 10.11 3.04 3.95
N HIS A 41 10.45 1.96 4.66
CA HIS A 41 9.98 0.61 4.36
C HIS A 41 8.60 0.34 4.97
N GLU A 42 7.92 -0.68 4.46
CA GLU A 42 6.75 -1.25 5.11
C GLU A 42 7.10 -1.68 6.55
N GLY A 43 6.22 -1.39 7.50
CA GLY A 43 6.47 -1.63 8.93
C GLY A 43 7.38 -0.59 9.61
N GLY A 44 7.89 0.40 8.86
CA GLY A 44 8.75 1.46 9.41
C GLY A 44 8.04 2.38 10.40
N GLU A 45 8.85 3.12 11.18
CA GLU A 45 8.35 4.04 12.20
C GLU A 45 7.58 5.21 11.61
N ARG A 46 6.59 5.69 12.37
CA ARG A 46 5.75 6.83 11.99
C ARG A 46 6.56 8.11 11.86
N ALA A 47 6.42 8.77 10.74
CA ALA A 47 6.90 10.12 10.47
C ALA A 47 6.05 10.73 9.36
N LEU A 48 5.99 12.05 9.28
CA LEU A 48 5.42 12.74 8.13
C LEU A 48 6.54 13.06 7.16
N PHE A 49 6.34 12.75 5.90
CA PHE A 49 7.26 13.09 4.82
C PHE A 49 6.63 14.06 3.84
N ALA A 50 7.46 14.87 3.20
CA ALA A 50 7.05 15.71 2.08
C ALA A 50 8.06 15.58 0.94
N VAL A 51 7.58 15.43 -0.29
CA VAL A 51 8.41 15.37 -1.49
C VAL A 51 8.74 16.79 -1.92
N LEU A 52 10.02 17.14 -1.93
CA LEU A 52 10.51 18.44 -2.39
C LEU A 52 10.82 18.41 -3.88
N THR A 53 11.53 17.37 -4.32
CA THR A 53 11.84 17.14 -5.75
C THR A 53 11.84 15.64 -6.04
N GLY A 54 11.73 15.29 -7.33
CA GLY A 54 11.75 13.90 -7.77
C GLY A 54 10.38 13.22 -7.66
N LYS A 55 10.39 11.89 -7.56
CA LYS A 55 9.17 11.08 -7.60
C LYS A 55 9.30 9.84 -6.74
N ILE A 56 8.32 9.62 -5.88
CA ILE A 56 8.27 8.48 -4.95
C ILE A 56 7.11 7.56 -5.35
N GLU A 57 7.37 6.27 -5.51
CA GLU A 57 6.33 5.26 -5.65
C GLU A 57 5.91 4.71 -4.30
N VAL A 58 4.63 4.42 -4.18
CA VAL A 58 4.06 3.72 -3.01
C VAL A 58 3.87 2.27 -3.40
N ILE A 59 4.52 1.36 -2.68
CA ILE A 59 4.48 -0.07 -2.95
C ILE A 59 3.99 -0.85 -1.75
N LYS A 60 3.35 -1.97 -2.01
CA LYS A 60 2.91 -2.93 -1.01
C LYS A 60 3.22 -4.34 -1.51
N THR A 61 3.76 -5.17 -0.63
CA THR A 61 4.00 -6.58 -0.94
C THR A 61 2.78 -7.42 -0.55
N TYR A 62 2.19 -8.07 -1.54
CA TYR A 62 1.12 -9.05 -1.34
C TYR A 62 1.62 -10.41 -1.85
N ASP A 63 1.62 -11.42 -1.00
CA ASP A 63 2.03 -12.78 -1.39
C ASP A 63 3.43 -12.84 -2.05
N GLY A 64 4.36 -12.03 -1.56
CA GLY A 64 5.72 -11.95 -2.11
C GLY A 64 5.87 -11.16 -3.41
N VAL A 65 4.79 -10.57 -3.92
CA VAL A 65 4.81 -9.75 -5.14
C VAL A 65 4.60 -8.28 -4.79
N GLU A 66 5.53 -7.43 -5.21
CA GLU A 66 5.38 -5.98 -5.07
C GLU A 66 4.28 -5.47 -6.01
N ARG A 67 3.35 -4.70 -5.45
CA ARG A 67 2.34 -3.95 -6.20
C ARG A 67 2.48 -2.48 -5.93
N ARG A 68 2.51 -1.69 -6.99
CA ARG A 68 2.50 -0.23 -6.89
C ARG A 68 1.08 0.26 -6.62
N LEU A 69 0.91 0.99 -5.52
CA LEU A 69 -0.37 1.56 -5.09
C LEU A 69 -0.56 3.01 -5.58
N GLY A 70 0.51 3.70 -5.97
CA GLY A 70 0.42 5.07 -6.45
C GLY A 70 1.76 5.81 -6.42
N TRP A 71 1.67 7.13 -6.58
CA TRP A 71 2.80 8.04 -6.70
C TRP A 71 2.70 9.18 -5.69
N ARG A 72 3.86 9.73 -5.32
CA ARG A 72 3.99 11.01 -4.62
C ARG A 72 4.92 11.89 -5.43
N ASN A 73 4.38 12.98 -5.94
CA ASN A 73 5.09 13.99 -6.72
C ASN A 73 5.52 15.16 -5.82
N PRO A 74 6.35 16.09 -6.30
CA PRO A 74 6.71 17.29 -5.53
C PRO A 74 5.48 18.04 -4.98
N GLY A 75 5.57 18.47 -3.73
CA GLY A 75 4.48 19.08 -2.98
C GLY A 75 3.54 18.08 -2.28
N ALA A 76 3.62 16.78 -2.59
CA ALA A 76 2.83 15.76 -1.91
C ALA A 76 3.46 15.39 -0.56
N ILE A 77 2.60 15.15 0.43
CA ILE A 77 3.00 14.55 1.72
C ILE A 77 2.64 13.07 1.76
N PHE A 78 3.29 12.30 2.65
CA PHE A 78 2.94 10.92 2.99
C PHE A 78 3.35 10.60 4.43
N GLY A 79 2.77 9.54 5.00
CA GLY A 79 2.95 9.18 6.41
C GLY A 79 1.85 9.73 7.33
N GLU A 80 0.87 10.47 6.79
CA GLU A 80 -0.28 10.96 7.53
C GLU A 80 -1.21 9.83 8.02
N VAL A 81 -1.42 8.79 7.21
CA VAL A 81 -2.27 7.64 7.56
C VAL A 81 -1.71 6.89 8.77
N PRO A 82 -0.44 6.44 8.78
CA PRO A 82 0.15 5.79 9.96
C PRO A 82 0.16 6.69 11.20
N ILE A 83 0.32 8.01 11.06
CA ILE A 83 0.26 8.93 12.19
C ILE A 83 -1.15 8.98 12.77
N VAL A 84 -2.18 9.17 11.93
CA VAL A 84 -3.57 9.28 12.36
C VAL A 84 -4.09 7.98 12.98
N LEU A 85 -3.71 6.83 12.40
CA LEU A 85 -4.12 5.51 12.90
C LEU A 85 -3.25 4.98 14.05
N GLY A 86 -2.11 5.59 14.34
CA GLY A 86 -1.18 5.08 15.34
C GLY A 86 -0.48 3.78 14.94
N THR A 87 -0.40 3.46 13.64
CA THR A 87 0.16 2.21 13.10
C THR A 87 1.52 2.43 12.42
N PRO A 88 2.35 1.41 12.25
CA PRO A 88 3.50 1.46 11.33
C PRO A 88 3.07 1.76 9.89
N PHE A 89 4.04 2.05 9.02
CA PHE A 89 3.77 2.27 7.60
C PHE A 89 3.16 1.02 6.94
N PRO A 90 2.01 1.15 6.27
CA PRO A 90 1.30 0.02 5.65
C PRO A 90 1.91 -0.44 4.33
N GLY A 91 2.90 0.27 3.80
CA GLY A 91 3.62 -0.02 2.57
C GLY A 91 4.94 0.74 2.51
N GLY A 92 5.78 0.43 1.53
CA GLY A 92 7.06 1.08 1.28
C GLY A 92 6.92 2.31 0.38
N TYR A 93 7.82 3.26 0.54
CA TYR A 93 7.91 4.49 -0.26
C TYR A 93 9.32 4.58 -0.84
N ARG A 94 9.45 4.36 -2.15
CA ARG A 94 10.73 4.21 -2.85
C ARG A 94 10.89 5.28 -3.93
N ALA A 95 12.07 5.87 -4.02
CA ALA A 95 12.41 6.81 -5.08
C ALA A 95 12.57 6.09 -6.43
N VAL A 96 11.98 6.63 -7.50
CA VAL A 96 12.15 6.11 -8.87
C VAL A 96 13.10 6.94 -9.71
N GLU A 97 13.43 8.12 -9.24
CA GLU A 97 14.42 9.05 -9.79
C GLU A 97 15.12 9.76 -8.63
N PRO A 98 16.23 10.49 -8.87
CA PRO A 98 16.87 11.27 -7.81
C PRO A 98 15.83 12.18 -7.14
N SER A 99 15.62 11.97 -5.85
CA SER A 99 14.53 12.61 -5.11
C SER A 99 15.03 13.23 -3.83
N ARG A 100 14.39 14.34 -3.43
CA ARG A 100 14.65 15.00 -2.15
C ARG A 100 13.36 15.02 -1.35
N VAL A 101 13.42 14.53 -0.13
CA VAL A 101 12.27 14.46 0.78
C VAL A 101 12.61 15.08 2.13
N MET A 102 11.64 15.79 2.70
CA MET A 102 11.69 16.24 4.07
C MET A 102 11.03 15.19 4.97
N ARG A 103 11.65 14.88 6.13
CA ARG A 103 11.07 14.00 7.15
C ARG A 103 10.86 14.79 8.44
N ILE A 104 9.63 14.73 8.94
CA ILE A 104 9.20 15.35 10.20
C ILE A 104 8.89 14.23 11.18
N ASP A 105 9.53 14.21 12.33
CA ASP A 105 9.27 13.23 13.37
C ASP A 105 7.87 13.41 13.97
N VAL A 106 7.31 12.31 14.49
CA VAL A 106 5.94 12.30 14.99
C VAL A 106 5.69 13.31 16.12
N GLN A 107 6.69 13.57 16.96
CA GLN A 107 6.57 14.57 18.02
C GLN A 107 6.45 15.99 17.46
N GLU A 108 7.28 16.29 16.45
CA GLU A 108 7.23 17.59 15.76
C GLU A 108 5.92 17.75 14.99
N TYR A 109 5.44 16.69 14.35
CA TYR A 109 4.10 16.68 13.72
C TYR A 109 3.01 17.09 14.71
N TYR A 110 2.98 16.51 15.91
CA TYR A 110 1.97 16.85 16.91
C TYR A 110 2.12 18.30 17.42
N ALA A 111 3.34 18.80 17.52
CA ALA A 111 3.57 20.20 17.88
C ALA A 111 3.01 21.17 16.82
N ILE A 112 3.22 20.87 15.53
CA ILE A 112 2.68 21.66 14.41
C ILE A 112 1.14 21.57 14.41
N ALA A 113 0.59 20.37 14.56
CA ALA A 113 -0.85 20.12 14.55
C ALA A 113 -1.58 20.82 15.71
N ALA A 114 -0.93 20.94 16.88
CA ALA A 114 -1.45 21.67 18.02
C ALA A 114 -1.40 23.20 17.82
N ALA A 115 -0.39 23.69 17.09
CA ALA A 115 -0.21 25.13 16.82
C ALA A 115 -1.09 25.62 15.65
N SER A 116 -1.39 24.76 14.66
CA SER A 116 -2.13 25.14 13.45
C SER A 116 -3.31 24.21 13.19
N ARG A 117 -4.51 24.74 13.38
CA ARG A 117 -5.77 24.03 13.09
C ARG A 117 -5.90 23.71 11.60
N ASP A 118 -5.56 24.66 10.72
CA ASP A 118 -5.65 24.48 9.27
C ASP A 118 -4.73 23.35 8.77
N PHE A 119 -3.48 23.29 9.29
CA PHE A 119 -2.58 22.17 9.02
C PHE A 119 -3.20 20.83 9.45
N SER A 120 -3.73 20.78 10.67
CA SER A 120 -4.36 19.57 11.23
C SER A 120 -5.56 19.10 10.41
N GLU A 121 -6.42 20.03 9.97
CA GLU A 121 -7.59 19.75 9.14
C GLU A 121 -7.19 19.25 7.75
N LYS A 122 -6.21 19.87 7.09
CA LYS A 122 -5.70 19.45 5.77
C LYS A 122 -5.09 18.05 5.80
N VAL A 123 -4.23 17.79 6.78
CA VAL A 123 -3.60 16.47 6.95
C VAL A 123 -4.64 15.40 7.28
N GLY A 124 -5.57 15.70 8.17
CA GLY A 124 -6.66 14.79 8.53
C GLY A 124 -7.61 14.49 7.36
N ALA A 125 -7.90 15.47 6.51
CA ALA A 125 -8.71 15.27 5.30
C ALA A 125 -8.01 14.33 4.31
N LEU A 126 -6.73 14.57 4.06
CA LEU A 126 -5.92 13.73 3.18
C LEU A 126 -5.77 12.29 3.71
N ALA A 127 -5.61 12.13 5.02
CA ALA A 127 -5.56 10.81 5.65
C ALA A 127 -6.87 10.03 5.44
N ARG A 128 -8.02 10.67 5.60
CA ARG A 128 -9.35 10.04 5.36
C ARG A 128 -9.52 9.63 3.90
N GLU A 129 -9.17 10.51 2.97
CA GLU A 129 -9.25 10.22 1.52
C GLU A 129 -8.42 8.99 1.16
N ARG A 130 -7.16 8.94 1.62
CA ARG A 130 -6.25 7.84 1.33
C ARG A 130 -6.63 6.54 2.02
N LEU A 131 -7.18 6.63 3.22
CA LEU A 131 -7.69 5.46 3.93
C LEU A 131 -8.84 4.81 3.16
N GLY A 132 -9.78 5.60 2.63
CA GLY A 132 -10.85 5.12 1.75
C GLY A 132 -10.30 4.40 0.51
N GLY A 133 -9.26 4.95 -0.13
CA GLY A 133 -8.58 4.31 -1.25
C GLY A 133 -7.89 2.99 -0.88
N LEU A 134 -7.23 2.91 0.27
CA LEU A 134 -6.62 1.67 0.76
C LEU A 134 -7.67 0.61 1.09
N GLN A 135 -8.79 0.98 1.66
CA GLN A 135 -9.91 0.06 1.93
C GLN A 135 -10.50 -0.49 0.62
N SER A 136 -10.64 0.34 -0.41
CA SER A 136 -11.09 -0.11 -1.73
C SER A 136 -10.13 -1.11 -2.37
N LEU A 137 -8.81 -0.86 -2.27
CA LEU A 137 -7.78 -1.79 -2.75
C LEU A 137 -7.76 -3.11 -1.95
N ALA A 138 -7.99 -3.05 -0.65
CA ALA A 138 -8.10 -4.24 0.20
C ALA A 138 -9.38 -5.04 -0.07
N ALA A 139 -10.43 -4.37 -0.55
CA ALA A 139 -11.69 -5.01 -0.94
C ALA A 139 -11.64 -5.60 -2.36
N GLU A 140 -10.64 -5.25 -3.19
CA GLU A 140 -10.43 -5.96 -4.45
C GLU A 140 -10.10 -7.43 -4.14
N PRO A 141 -10.85 -8.39 -4.70
CA PRO A 141 -10.57 -9.79 -4.47
C PRO A 141 -9.13 -10.07 -4.93
N SER A 142 -8.29 -10.50 -4.00
CA SER A 142 -6.95 -11.00 -4.35
C SER A 142 -7.12 -12.06 -5.41
N LYS A 143 -6.32 -12.01 -6.48
CA LYS A 143 -6.33 -13.10 -7.47
C LYS A 143 -6.10 -14.41 -6.70
N PRO A 144 -7.00 -15.38 -6.83
CA PRO A 144 -6.88 -16.62 -6.08
C PRO A 144 -5.55 -17.30 -6.41
N ARG A 145 -4.82 -17.74 -5.39
CA ARG A 145 -3.56 -18.48 -5.55
C ARG A 145 -3.79 -19.86 -6.15
N VAL A 146 -5.00 -20.37 -5.95
CA VAL A 146 -5.42 -21.70 -6.36
C VAL A 146 -6.83 -21.63 -6.92
N THR A 147 -7.09 -22.34 -8.01
CA THR A 147 -8.45 -22.64 -8.45
C THR A 147 -8.74 -24.11 -8.18
N LEU A 148 -9.71 -24.37 -7.30
CA LEU A 148 -10.23 -25.70 -7.03
C LEU A 148 -11.36 -25.99 -8.02
N VAL A 149 -11.20 -27.04 -8.81
CA VAL A 149 -12.22 -27.51 -9.73
C VAL A 149 -12.79 -28.83 -9.22
N GLY A 150 -14.10 -28.91 -9.08
CA GLY A 150 -14.73 -30.14 -8.66
C GLY A 150 -16.21 -29.99 -8.29
N PRO A 151 -16.96 -31.09 -8.16
CA PRO A 151 -18.39 -31.08 -7.87
C PRO A 151 -18.69 -30.40 -6.53
N ARG A 152 -19.78 -29.64 -6.48
CA ARG A 152 -20.15 -28.82 -5.32
C ARG A 152 -20.34 -29.62 -4.03
N TRP A 153 -20.87 -30.84 -4.17
CA TRP A 153 -21.27 -31.67 -3.04
C TRP A 153 -20.32 -32.86 -2.82
N ASP A 154 -19.17 -32.85 -3.47
CA ASP A 154 -18.14 -33.86 -3.28
C ASP A 154 -17.42 -33.65 -1.93
N ALA A 155 -17.20 -34.76 -1.19
CA ALA A 155 -16.59 -34.69 0.15
C ALA A 155 -15.12 -34.22 0.10
N ALA A 156 -14.35 -34.69 -0.88
CA ALA A 156 -12.95 -34.34 -1.07
C ALA A 156 -12.80 -32.86 -1.44
N CYS A 157 -13.71 -32.33 -2.29
CA CYS A 157 -13.79 -30.88 -2.56
C CYS A 157 -14.07 -30.09 -1.27
N GLY A 158 -14.96 -30.59 -0.43
CA GLY A 158 -15.28 -30.00 0.87
C GLY A 158 -14.08 -29.98 1.82
N ASP A 159 -13.32 -31.06 1.86
CA ASP A 159 -12.10 -31.16 2.69
C ASP A 159 -10.99 -30.23 2.20
N LEU A 160 -10.74 -30.16 0.90
CA LEU A 160 -9.78 -29.24 0.32
C LEU A 160 -10.15 -27.78 0.56
N ARG A 161 -11.40 -27.41 0.41
CA ARG A 161 -11.87 -26.06 0.72
C ARG A 161 -11.62 -25.68 2.18
N ARG A 162 -11.89 -26.60 3.13
CA ARG A 162 -11.61 -26.41 4.55
C ARG A 162 -10.12 -26.30 4.81
N PHE A 163 -9.29 -27.12 4.16
CA PHE A 163 -7.83 -27.07 4.27
C PHE A 163 -7.29 -25.73 3.77
N LEU A 164 -7.67 -25.29 2.57
CA LEU A 164 -7.23 -24.01 1.99
C LEU A 164 -7.64 -22.83 2.89
N ALA A 165 -8.88 -22.80 3.36
CA ALA A 165 -9.38 -21.76 4.24
C ALA A 165 -8.64 -21.70 5.59
N ARG A 166 -8.39 -22.84 6.23
CA ARG A 166 -7.64 -22.91 7.50
C ARG A 166 -6.20 -22.43 7.37
N ASN A 167 -5.59 -22.66 6.21
CA ASN A 167 -4.21 -22.21 5.93
C ASN A 167 -4.15 -20.84 5.28
N GLN A 168 -5.27 -20.09 5.24
CA GLN A 168 -5.35 -18.73 4.66
C GLN A 168 -4.87 -18.66 3.21
N ILE A 169 -5.05 -19.75 2.44
CA ILE A 169 -4.76 -19.80 1.02
C ILE A 169 -5.99 -19.30 0.28
N SER A 170 -5.85 -18.18 -0.45
CA SER A 170 -6.93 -17.66 -1.27
C SER A 170 -7.20 -18.62 -2.44
N PHE A 171 -8.44 -19.04 -2.61
CA PHE A 171 -8.83 -19.94 -3.68
C PHE A 171 -10.15 -19.51 -4.34
N ASN A 172 -10.27 -19.84 -5.62
CA ASN A 172 -11.54 -19.82 -6.34
C ASN A 172 -12.07 -21.25 -6.44
N TRP A 173 -13.38 -21.43 -6.41
CA TRP A 173 -13.98 -22.74 -6.66
C TRP A 173 -14.83 -22.67 -7.93
N LEU A 174 -14.59 -23.60 -8.84
CA LEU A 174 -15.33 -23.76 -10.09
C LEU A 174 -15.95 -25.16 -10.17
N ALA A 175 -17.19 -25.19 -10.62
CA ALA A 175 -17.82 -26.46 -10.98
C ALA A 175 -17.18 -27.02 -12.28
N PRO A 176 -17.18 -28.36 -12.51
CA PRO A 176 -16.57 -28.95 -13.68
C PRO A 176 -17.20 -28.47 -15.01
N ASP A 177 -18.43 -28.00 -14.96
CA ASP A 177 -19.22 -27.47 -16.08
C ASP A 177 -19.18 -25.94 -16.20
N ALA A 178 -18.38 -25.25 -15.36
CA ALA A 178 -18.29 -23.80 -15.38
C ALA A 178 -17.66 -23.30 -16.70
N PRO A 179 -18.31 -22.35 -17.42
CA PRO A 179 -17.79 -21.83 -18.69
C PRO A 179 -16.41 -21.17 -18.56
N GLU A 180 -16.10 -20.60 -17.43
CA GLU A 180 -14.80 -19.96 -17.13
C GLU A 180 -13.66 -20.98 -17.13
N LEU A 181 -13.96 -22.26 -16.94
CA LEU A 181 -12.96 -23.33 -16.89
C LEU A 181 -12.22 -23.47 -18.22
N ALA A 182 -12.92 -23.29 -19.34
CA ALA A 182 -12.34 -23.42 -20.68
C ALA A 182 -11.20 -22.39 -20.94
N ALA A 183 -11.27 -21.23 -20.29
CA ALA A 183 -10.26 -20.18 -20.42
C ALA A 183 -9.08 -20.36 -19.46
N LEU A 184 -9.26 -21.13 -18.39
CA LEU A 184 -8.26 -21.32 -17.32
C LEU A 184 -7.49 -22.63 -17.46
N TRP A 185 -8.04 -23.61 -18.21
CA TRP A 185 -7.46 -24.93 -18.28
C TRP A 185 -6.46 -25.06 -19.42
N PRO A 186 -5.19 -25.37 -19.13
CA PRO A 186 -4.22 -25.68 -20.18
C PRO A 186 -4.61 -27.00 -20.87
N ALA A 187 -4.67 -27.02 -22.20
CA ALA A 187 -4.93 -28.23 -22.95
C ALA A 187 -3.70 -29.18 -22.97
N PRO A 188 -3.87 -30.52 -22.91
CA PRO A 188 -5.13 -31.27 -22.88
C PRO A 188 -5.74 -31.29 -21.46
N ARG A 189 -7.07 -31.26 -21.41
CA ARG A 189 -7.82 -31.43 -20.17
C ARG A 189 -7.44 -32.77 -19.52
N PRO A 190 -7.22 -32.82 -18.17
CA PRO A 190 -7.00 -34.08 -17.49
C PRO A 190 -8.14 -35.03 -17.76
N PRO A 191 -7.89 -36.36 -17.79
CA PRO A 191 -8.96 -37.36 -17.97
C PRO A 191 -10.03 -37.10 -16.90
N ASP A 192 -11.29 -37.34 -17.28
CA ASP A 192 -12.46 -37.23 -16.41
C ASP A 192 -12.27 -38.10 -15.16
N GLY A 193 -11.63 -37.55 -14.16
CA GLY A 193 -11.47 -38.16 -12.84
C GLY A 193 -12.57 -37.66 -11.93
N ASP A 194 -13.12 -38.54 -11.10
CA ASP A 194 -14.20 -38.25 -10.15
C ASP A 194 -13.76 -37.35 -8.98
N GLY A 195 -12.50 -36.86 -8.95
CA GLY A 195 -11.92 -36.10 -7.83
C GLY A 195 -11.73 -34.63 -8.11
N PRO A 196 -11.53 -33.82 -7.04
CA PRO A 196 -11.18 -32.41 -7.16
C PRO A 196 -9.78 -32.22 -7.74
N VAL A 197 -9.62 -31.17 -8.54
CA VAL A 197 -8.34 -30.74 -9.13
C VAL A 197 -7.97 -29.36 -8.65
N LEU A 198 -6.70 -29.16 -8.34
CA LEU A 198 -6.14 -27.87 -7.97
C LEU A 198 -5.33 -27.31 -9.14
N LEU A 199 -5.72 -26.14 -9.61
CA LEU A 199 -4.94 -25.33 -10.56
C LEU A 199 -4.19 -24.26 -9.79
N LEU A 200 -2.87 -24.28 -9.86
CA LEU A 200 -2.03 -23.25 -9.26
C LEU A 200 -1.94 -22.03 -10.19
N ALA A 201 -1.62 -20.86 -9.62
CA ALA A 201 -1.53 -19.61 -10.37
C ALA A 201 -0.42 -19.60 -11.44
N ASP A 202 0.55 -20.51 -11.35
CA ASP A 202 1.62 -20.77 -12.34
C ASP A 202 1.25 -21.75 -13.45
N GLY A 203 0.00 -22.25 -13.45
CA GLY A 203 -0.50 -23.20 -14.44
C GLY A 203 -0.18 -24.67 -14.15
N GLN A 204 0.38 -25.00 -12.99
CA GLN A 204 0.54 -26.37 -12.54
C GLN A 204 -0.81 -26.96 -12.08
N VAL A 205 -0.98 -28.24 -12.28
CA VAL A 205 -2.20 -29.03 -11.95
C VAL A 205 -1.88 -30.05 -10.89
#